data_2c5b376043cea79407447e015c7a8bed
#
_entry.id   2c5b376043cea79407447e015c7a8bed
#
_cell.length_a   1.000
_cell.length_b   1.000
_cell.length_c   1.000
_cell.angle_alpha   90.00
_cell.angle_beta   90.00
_cell.angle_gamma   90.00
#
_symmetry.space_group_name_H-M   'P 1'
#
loop_
_entity.id
_entity.type
_entity.pdbx_description
1 polymer ?
#
loop_
_entity_poly.entity_id
_entity_poly.type
_entity_poly.pdbx_seq_one_letter_code
_entity_poly.pdbx_strand_id
1 'polypeptide(L)'
;MPLPRSLFSKDAPQDHDLRVVSGQWPDALSGELVLSAPHPDTLSGPHPFFGEGMTYRLSLAAGTHGAGPETFAWRQGRIDSPSARLRAKRPDVFEATMIGVQSPFGHTNAANTAPLPWGDRLFMTWDVGRPVEIDPVTLGYLGDVGHRSQWKDFEIAPQPLLPLVMSTAHPVIDPDRNVLWTVNTHWGSLHIARWDGEGAVEQWPITGAIIPQSVHTITQTRDWLIVADCAFKVEPQVLAGGERTEPANHDGPVYLIRKDTL
;
A
#
# COMPACT_ATOMS: atom_id res chain seq x y z
N MET A 1 -21.27 -12.09 -2.47
CA MET A 1 -21.15 -13.11 -1.41
C MET A 1 -20.24 -12.50 -0.36
N PRO A 2 -20.66 -12.31 0.90
CA PRO A 2 -19.80 -11.76 1.94
C PRO A 2 -18.63 -12.73 2.16
N LEU A 3 -17.41 -12.19 2.28
CA LEU A 3 -16.23 -12.99 2.59
C LEU A 3 -16.41 -13.64 3.98
N PRO A 4 -16.01 -14.90 4.17
CA PRO A 4 -16.09 -15.55 5.47
C PRO A 4 -15.25 -14.78 6.50
N ARG A 5 -15.84 -14.43 7.64
CA ARG A 5 -15.12 -13.74 8.73
C ARG A 5 -13.91 -14.52 9.27
N SER A 6 -13.89 -15.84 9.03
CA SER A 6 -12.76 -16.72 9.38
C SER A 6 -11.50 -16.49 8.55
N LEU A 7 -11.59 -15.77 7.43
CA LEU A 7 -10.40 -15.37 6.65
C LEU A 7 -9.64 -14.20 7.29
N PHE A 8 -10.22 -13.59 8.31
CA PHE A 8 -9.65 -12.42 8.96
C PHE A 8 -9.41 -12.76 10.44
N SER A 9 -8.18 -12.68 10.88
CA SER A 9 -7.88 -12.79 12.30
C SER A 9 -8.30 -11.51 13.02
N LYS A 10 -8.96 -11.66 14.16
CA LYS A 10 -9.41 -10.53 14.98
C LYS A 10 -8.36 -10.00 15.95
N ASP A 11 -7.22 -10.67 16.05
CA ASP A 11 -6.34 -10.46 17.17
C ASP A 11 -5.07 -9.68 16.81
N ALA A 12 -4.44 -9.12 17.82
CA ALA A 12 -3.12 -8.51 17.84
C ALA A 12 -2.07 -9.37 17.11
N PRO A 13 -0.87 -8.85 16.86
CA PRO A 13 0.20 -9.62 16.23
C PRO A 13 0.31 -11.01 16.85
N GLN A 14 0.19 -12.04 16.01
CA GLN A 14 0.24 -13.42 16.43
C GLN A 14 1.31 -14.16 15.66
N ASP A 15 2.01 -15.01 16.39
CA ASP A 15 2.95 -15.96 15.83
C ASP A 15 2.35 -17.36 15.89
N HIS A 16 2.49 -18.10 14.82
CA HIS A 16 2.03 -19.48 14.72
C HIS A 16 3.10 -20.35 14.08
N ASP A 17 3.16 -21.59 14.51
CA ASP A 17 3.92 -22.62 13.83
C ASP A 17 3.00 -23.39 12.89
N LEU A 18 3.30 -23.32 11.60
CA LEU A 18 2.58 -24.06 10.56
C LEU A 18 3.29 -25.39 10.29
N ARG A 19 2.51 -26.40 9.89
CA ARG A 19 3.02 -27.73 9.52
C ARG A 19 2.46 -28.14 8.16
N VAL A 20 3.25 -28.90 7.41
CA VAL A 20 2.77 -29.55 6.20
C VAL A 20 1.76 -30.64 6.60
N VAL A 21 0.52 -30.50 6.13
CA VAL A 21 -0.57 -31.46 6.43
C VAL A 21 -0.56 -32.65 5.47
N SER A 22 -0.09 -32.43 4.23
CA SER A 22 0.04 -33.47 3.20
C SER A 22 1.03 -33.03 2.12
N GLY A 23 1.66 -33.99 1.48
CA GLY A 23 2.70 -33.74 0.48
C GLY A 23 4.08 -33.55 1.13
N GLN A 24 5.02 -33.09 0.33
CA GLN A 24 6.40 -32.84 0.74
C GLN A 24 6.78 -31.39 0.44
N TRP A 25 7.33 -30.70 1.40
CA TRP A 25 7.88 -29.36 1.21
C TRP A 25 9.19 -29.45 0.44
N PRO A 26 9.43 -28.63 -0.60
CA PRO A 26 10.68 -28.66 -1.34
C PRO A 26 11.86 -28.20 -0.47
N ASP A 27 12.90 -29.00 -0.34
CA ASP A 27 14.10 -28.69 0.48
C ASP A 27 14.84 -27.41 0.01
N ALA A 28 14.77 -27.12 -1.28
CA ALA A 28 15.41 -25.94 -1.88
C ALA A 28 14.60 -24.64 -1.70
N LEU A 29 13.38 -24.70 -1.19
CA LEU A 29 12.53 -23.54 -1.01
C LEU A 29 12.91 -22.81 0.28
N SER A 30 13.39 -21.58 0.12
CA SER A 30 13.78 -20.72 1.25
C SER A 30 13.38 -19.26 0.97
N GLY A 31 13.43 -18.42 1.99
CA GLY A 31 13.05 -17.02 1.94
C GLY A 31 11.75 -16.75 2.70
N GLU A 32 11.14 -15.62 2.37
CA GLU A 32 9.93 -15.15 3.05
C GLU A 32 8.82 -14.88 2.03
N LEU A 33 7.61 -15.34 2.33
CA LEU A 33 6.40 -14.92 1.63
C LEU A 33 5.72 -13.86 2.49
N VAL A 34 5.54 -12.67 1.92
CA VAL A 34 4.83 -11.57 2.58
C VAL A 34 3.54 -11.29 1.82
N LEU A 35 2.44 -11.22 2.55
CA LEU A 35 1.12 -10.89 2.04
C LEU A 35 0.56 -9.67 2.76
N SER A 36 -0.34 -8.96 2.11
CA SER A 36 -1.08 -7.85 2.69
C SER A 36 -2.57 -8.06 2.52
N ALA A 37 -3.34 -7.56 3.48
CA ALA A 37 -4.80 -7.51 3.40
C ALA A 37 -5.34 -6.40 4.31
N PRO A 38 -6.57 -5.93 4.09
CA PRO A 38 -7.23 -5.03 5.03
C PRO A 38 -7.61 -5.77 6.31
N HIS A 39 -7.40 -5.11 7.46
CA HIS A 39 -7.80 -5.64 8.78
C HIS A 39 -9.33 -5.62 8.93
N PRO A 40 -9.97 -6.71 9.32
CA PRO A 40 -11.44 -6.82 9.32
C PRO A 40 -12.13 -5.91 10.32
N ASP A 41 -11.55 -5.65 11.48
CA ASP A 41 -12.15 -4.83 12.51
C ASP A 41 -12.09 -3.33 12.18
N THR A 42 -11.34 -2.95 11.17
CA THR A 42 -11.26 -1.58 10.67
C THR A 42 -12.10 -1.36 9.41
N LEU A 43 -12.86 -2.38 8.98
CA LEU A 43 -13.84 -2.30 7.90
C LEU A 43 -15.11 -1.55 8.36
N SER A 44 -14.96 -0.41 8.99
CA SER A 44 -16.08 0.44 9.42
C SER A 44 -16.74 1.20 8.27
N GLY A 45 -16.22 1.04 7.06
CA GLY A 45 -16.78 1.63 5.84
C GLY A 45 -17.51 0.60 4.98
N PRO A 46 -18.25 1.05 3.98
CA PRO A 46 -18.97 0.18 3.05
C PRO A 46 -18.04 -0.67 2.16
N HIS A 47 -16.74 -0.38 2.13
CA HIS A 47 -15.79 -1.04 1.24
C HIS A 47 -14.56 -1.57 1.98
N PRO A 48 -14.18 -2.85 1.77
CA PRO A 48 -13.03 -3.48 2.45
C PRO A 48 -11.69 -2.82 2.14
N PHE A 49 -11.54 -2.07 1.05
CA PHE A 49 -10.31 -1.37 0.67
C PHE A 49 -9.85 -0.31 1.68
N PHE A 50 -10.72 0.09 2.61
CA PHE A 50 -10.41 1.11 3.61
C PHE A 50 -10.01 0.55 4.98
N GLY A 51 -9.94 -0.78 5.09
CA GLY A 51 -9.41 -1.42 6.30
C GLY A 51 -7.93 -1.13 6.48
N GLU A 52 -7.51 -0.93 7.73
CA GLU A 52 -6.10 -0.80 8.09
C GLU A 52 -5.28 -1.99 7.57
N GLY A 53 -4.03 -1.75 7.19
CA GLY A 53 -3.16 -2.78 6.66
C GLY A 53 -2.84 -3.87 7.69
N MET A 54 -3.01 -5.10 7.25
CA MET A 54 -2.60 -6.31 7.95
C MET A 54 -1.53 -6.99 7.12
N THR A 55 -0.38 -7.26 7.70
CA THR A 55 0.73 -7.95 7.04
C THR A 55 0.84 -9.36 7.58
N TYR A 56 1.07 -10.29 6.69
CA TYR A 56 1.33 -11.70 7.00
C TYR A 56 2.67 -12.09 6.44
N ARG A 57 3.49 -12.76 7.25
CA ARG A 57 4.79 -13.29 6.84
C ARG A 57 4.83 -14.79 7.10
N LEU A 58 5.16 -15.57 6.08
CA LEU A 58 5.45 -16.99 6.17
C LEU A 58 6.93 -17.21 5.84
N SER A 59 7.67 -17.76 6.77
CA SER A 59 9.00 -18.29 6.46
C SER A 59 8.88 -19.56 5.62
N LEU A 60 9.62 -19.62 4.52
CA LEU A 60 9.62 -20.77 3.61
C LEU A 60 10.68 -21.82 3.98
N ALA A 61 11.50 -21.56 5.02
CA ALA A 61 12.44 -22.50 5.57
C ALA A 61 11.99 -22.97 6.97
N ALA A 62 11.90 -24.27 7.16
CA ALA A 62 11.56 -24.84 8.46
C ALA A 62 12.61 -24.51 9.53
N GLY A 63 12.19 -24.38 10.78
CA GLY A 63 13.07 -24.13 11.91
C GLY A 63 13.61 -22.70 12.01
N THR A 64 13.12 -21.76 11.20
CA THR A 64 13.52 -20.35 11.26
C THR A 64 12.61 -19.53 12.17
N HIS A 65 13.09 -18.36 12.61
CA HIS A 65 12.34 -17.42 13.45
C HIS A 65 11.73 -18.03 14.73
N GLY A 66 12.39 -19.03 15.30
CA GLY A 66 11.94 -19.70 16.53
C GLY A 66 10.93 -20.82 16.33
N ALA A 67 10.56 -21.14 15.09
CA ALA A 67 9.75 -22.32 14.77
C ALA A 67 10.54 -23.62 15.07
N GLY A 68 9.82 -24.70 15.36
CA GLY A 68 10.41 -26.01 15.52
C GLY A 68 11.02 -26.58 14.24
N PRO A 69 11.86 -27.63 14.30
CA PRO A 69 12.65 -28.10 13.16
C PRO A 69 11.84 -28.59 11.95
N GLU A 70 10.56 -28.90 12.15
CA GLU A 70 9.64 -29.35 11.08
C GLU A 70 8.46 -28.39 10.91
N THR A 71 8.60 -27.17 11.42
CA THR A 71 7.55 -26.15 11.37
C THR A 71 8.04 -24.90 10.67
N PHE A 72 7.09 -24.12 10.14
CA PHE A 72 7.31 -22.89 9.41
C PHE A 72 6.73 -21.74 10.21
N ALA A 73 7.54 -20.74 10.50
CA ALA A 73 7.09 -19.58 11.25
C ALA A 73 6.09 -18.76 10.42
N TRP A 74 4.91 -18.52 10.99
CA TRP A 74 3.93 -17.58 10.50
C TRP A 74 3.80 -16.44 11.49
N ARG A 75 3.90 -15.22 10.99
CA ARG A 75 3.64 -14.02 11.77
C ARG A 75 2.61 -13.17 11.07
N GLN A 76 1.69 -12.60 11.83
CA GLN A 76 0.76 -11.58 11.35
C GLN A 76 0.82 -10.36 12.25
N GLY A 77 0.65 -9.18 11.66
CA GLY A 77 0.67 -7.93 12.41
C GLY A 77 -0.10 -6.83 11.70
N ARG A 78 -0.85 -6.05 12.46
CA ARG A 78 -1.44 -4.82 11.96
C ARG A 78 -0.37 -3.74 11.88
N ILE A 79 -0.37 -2.98 10.79
CA ILE A 79 0.54 -1.84 10.64
C ILE A 79 0.08 -0.73 11.58
N ASP A 80 0.87 -0.48 12.62
CA ASP A 80 0.59 0.55 13.63
C ASP A 80 1.03 1.95 13.12
N SER A 81 0.47 2.37 11.99
CA SER A 81 0.71 3.68 11.38
C SER A 81 0.13 4.82 12.23
N PRO A 82 0.52 6.09 12.01
CA PRO A 82 -0.11 7.23 12.68
C PRO A 82 -1.63 7.27 12.52
N SER A 83 -2.15 6.91 11.34
CA SER A 83 -3.59 6.85 11.10
C SER A 83 -4.26 5.70 11.88
N ALA A 84 -3.63 4.53 11.93
CA ALA A 84 -4.11 3.39 12.71
C ALA A 84 -4.17 3.70 14.21
N ARG A 85 -3.13 4.35 14.74
CA ARG A 85 -3.10 4.80 16.14
C ARG A 85 -4.19 5.82 16.46
N LEU A 86 -4.41 6.75 15.54
CA LEU A 86 -5.45 7.76 15.71
C LEU A 86 -6.83 7.15 15.68
N ARG A 87 -7.09 6.23 14.74
CA ARG A 87 -8.34 5.47 14.64
C ARG A 87 -8.60 4.65 15.92
N ALA A 88 -7.58 3.98 16.44
CA ALA A 88 -7.72 3.21 17.68
C ALA A 88 -8.05 4.08 18.89
N LYS A 89 -7.53 5.32 18.96
CA LYS A 89 -7.83 6.27 20.04
C LYS A 89 -9.17 6.99 19.88
N ARG A 90 -9.63 7.18 18.68
CA ARG A 90 -10.82 7.97 18.36
C ARG A 90 -11.70 7.27 17.30
N PRO A 91 -12.18 6.03 17.57
CA PRO A 91 -13.03 5.31 16.63
C PRO A 91 -14.31 6.09 16.30
N ASP A 92 -14.84 6.80 17.27
CA ASP A 92 -16.03 7.65 17.14
C ASP A 92 -15.93 8.68 16.00
N VAL A 93 -14.73 9.20 15.79
CA VAL A 93 -14.46 10.20 14.74
C VAL A 93 -14.40 9.57 13.36
N PHE A 94 -13.82 8.38 13.26
CA PHE A 94 -13.68 7.67 11.98
C PHE A 94 -14.99 6.99 11.55
N GLU A 95 -15.78 6.51 12.51
CA GLU A 95 -17.09 5.91 12.24
C GLU A 95 -18.12 6.93 11.73
N ALA A 96 -17.98 8.20 12.12
CA ALA A 96 -18.86 9.27 11.67
C ALA A 96 -18.63 9.69 10.20
N THR A 97 -17.58 9.22 9.56
CA THR A 97 -17.27 9.57 8.16
C THR A 97 -17.89 8.57 7.19
N MET A 98 -18.60 9.08 6.18
CA MET A 98 -19.21 8.25 5.14
C MET A 98 -18.19 7.49 4.29
N ILE A 99 -16.96 8.00 4.23
CA ILE A 99 -15.84 7.39 3.53
C ILE A 99 -14.77 7.05 4.55
N GLY A 100 -14.54 5.78 4.80
CA GLY A 100 -13.65 5.27 5.85
C GLY A 100 -12.17 5.72 5.78
N VAL A 101 -11.80 6.49 4.76
CA VAL A 101 -10.46 7.09 4.58
C VAL A 101 -10.37 8.53 5.07
N GLN A 102 -11.49 9.20 5.32
CA GLN A 102 -11.50 10.59 5.73
C GLN A 102 -11.82 10.73 7.22
N SER A 103 -11.11 11.64 7.88
CA SER A 103 -11.39 12.03 9.26
C SER A 103 -11.28 13.54 9.41
N PRO A 104 -11.71 14.13 10.53
CA PRO A 104 -11.46 15.54 10.83
C PRO A 104 -9.97 15.91 10.90
N PHE A 105 -9.08 14.92 10.96
CA PHE A 105 -7.63 15.10 10.99
C PHE A 105 -6.99 14.95 9.62
N GLY A 106 -7.78 14.62 8.60
CA GLY A 106 -7.35 14.35 7.23
C GLY A 106 -7.57 12.90 6.80
N HIS A 107 -6.82 12.46 5.81
CA HIS A 107 -6.99 11.16 5.17
C HIS A 107 -6.12 10.08 5.81
N THR A 108 -6.70 8.89 5.93
CA THR A 108 -5.95 7.73 6.44
C THR A 108 -5.12 7.10 5.33
N ASN A 109 -3.91 6.64 5.68
CA ASN A 109 -3.13 5.74 4.82
C ASN A 109 -3.34 4.32 5.34
N ALA A 110 -4.07 3.52 4.60
CA ALA A 110 -4.39 2.16 5.02
C ALA A 110 -3.20 1.19 4.83
N ALA A 111 -2.29 1.47 3.90
CA ALA A 111 -1.09 0.66 3.63
C ALA A 111 -1.40 -0.85 3.50
N ASN A 112 -2.49 -1.20 2.82
CA ASN A 112 -3.08 -2.54 2.87
C ASN A 112 -3.01 -3.32 1.55
N THR A 113 -2.36 -2.76 0.49
CA THR A 113 -2.50 -3.34 -0.85
C THR A 113 -1.33 -4.24 -1.20
N ALA A 114 -0.10 -3.76 -1.20
CA ALA A 114 1.02 -4.56 -1.67
C ALA A 114 2.26 -4.44 -0.79
N PRO A 115 2.91 -5.56 -0.45
CA PRO A 115 4.25 -5.56 0.08
C PRO A 115 5.26 -5.31 -1.06
N LEU A 116 6.24 -4.46 -0.80
CA LEU A 116 7.32 -4.13 -1.70
C LEU A 116 8.66 -4.37 -0.99
N PRO A 117 9.33 -5.49 -1.23
CA PRO A 117 10.66 -5.73 -0.67
C PRO A 117 11.73 -4.93 -1.44
N TRP A 118 12.71 -4.40 -0.71
CA TRP A 118 13.87 -3.71 -1.27
C TRP A 118 15.11 -3.98 -0.39
N GLY A 119 15.95 -4.91 -0.83
CA GLY A 119 17.05 -5.42 -0.01
C GLY A 119 16.53 -6.10 1.26
N ASP A 120 16.96 -5.60 2.40
CA ASP A 120 16.52 -6.04 3.74
C ASP A 120 15.33 -5.20 4.29
N ARG A 121 14.81 -4.28 3.49
CA ARG A 121 13.70 -3.39 3.85
C ARG A 121 12.38 -3.91 3.28
N LEU A 122 11.29 -3.57 3.93
CA LEU A 122 9.94 -3.93 3.50
C LEU A 122 9.03 -2.70 3.57
N PHE A 123 8.36 -2.42 2.45
CA PHE A 123 7.40 -1.33 2.35
C PHE A 123 6.01 -1.88 2.10
N MET A 124 5.02 -1.18 2.64
CA MET A 124 3.61 -1.46 2.40
C MET A 124 3.00 -0.26 1.68
N THR A 125 2.21 -0.54 0.66
CA THR A 125 1.74 0.48 -0.27
C THR A 125 0.22 0.53 -0.35
N TRP A 126 -0.28 1.64 -0.84
CA TRP A 126 -1.67 1.89 -1.13
C TRP A 126 -1.79 3.06 -2.13
N ASP A 127 -2.94 3.22 -2.80
CA ASP A 127 -3.17 4.32 -3.74
C ASP A 127 -3.23 5.70 -3.04
N VAL A 128 -3.54 5.71 -1.75
CA VAL A 128 -3.64 6.93 -0.93
C VAL A 128 -2.60 6.91 0.18
N GLY A 129 -1.79 7.94 0.20
CA GLY A 129 -0.71 8.09 1.16
C GLY A 129 0.66 7.78 0.57
N ARG A 130 1.68 7.98 1.38
CA ARG A 130 3.06 7.62 1.06
C ARG A 130 3.28 6.14 1.32
N PRO A 131 4.17 5.45 0.60
CA PRO A 131 4.58 4.11 1.02
C PRO A 131 5.05 4.12 2.48
N VAL A 132 4.70 3.07 3.21
CA VAL A 132 5.02 2.91 4.63
C VAL A 132 6.10 1.86 4.77
N GLU A 133 7.19 2.19 5.44
CA GLU A 133 8.21 1.21 5.81
C GLU A 133 7.83 0.50 7.08
N ILE A 134 7.99 -0.83 7.08
CA ILE A 134 7.79 -1.68 8.25
C ILE A 134 9.03 -2.55 8.48
N ASP A 135 9.26 -2.91 9.72
CA ASP A 135 10.29 -3.87 10.08
C ASP A 135 9.91 -5.26 9.54
N PRO A 136 10.74 -5.90 8.71
CA PRO A 136 10.38 -7.18 8.07
C PRO A 136 10.31 -8.35 9.07
N VAL A 137 10.88 -8.21 10.26
CA VAL A 137 10.86 -9.24 11.30
C VAL A 137 9.69 -9.07 12.26
N THR A 138 9.53 -7.87 12.80
CA THR A 138 8.48 -7.57 13.78
C THR A 138 7.16 -7.16 13.15
N LEU A 139 7.16 -6.75 11.87
CA LEU A 139 6.08 -6.13 11.10
C LEU A 139 5.63 -4.78 11.67
N GLY A 140 6.46 -4.20 12.54
CA GLY A 140 6.21 -2.90 13.17
C GLY A 140 6.42 -1.74 12.21
N TYR A 141 5.64 -0.67 12.36
CA TYR A 141 5.78 0.56 11.59
C TYR A 141 7.11 1.25 11.92
N LEU A 142 7.89 1.61 10.90
CA LEU A 142 9.14 2.35 11.00
C LEU A 142 8.98 3.82 10.56
N GLY A 143 8.24 4.06 9.50
CA GLY A 143 8.06 5.41 8.98
C GLY A 143 7.38 5.45 7.63
N ASP A 144 7.08 6.65 7.16
CA ASP A 144 6.61 6.88 5.78
C ASP A 144 7.80 7.30 4.90
N VAL A 145 7.77 6.91 3.63
CA VAL A 145 8.81 7.28 2.66
C VAL A 145 8.89 8.79 2.48
N GLY A 146 10.09 9.32 2.68
CA GLY A 146 10.41 10.73 2.53
C GLY A 146 9.73 11.63 3.57
N HIS A 147 10.08 12.92 3.53
CA HIS A 147 9.44 13.91 4.38
C HIS A 147 8.12 14.39 3.75
N ARG A 148 7.11 14.69 4.57
CA ARG A 148 5.79 15.14 4.13
C ARG A 148 5.85 16.30 3.11
N SER A 149 6.71 17.29 3.35
CA SER A 149 6.82 18.47 2.47
C SER A 149 7.35 18.17 1.05
N GLN A 150 7.83 16.95 0.81
CA GLN A 150 8.30 16.50 -0.50
C GLN A 150 7.18 15.91 -1.37
N TRP A 151 5.99 15.71 -0.77
CA TRP A 151 4.82 15.17 -1.45
C TRP A 151 3.78 16.25 -1.66
N LYS A 152 3.14 16.23 -2.82
CA LYS A 152 2.08 17.17 -3.15
C LYS A 152 0.75 16.65 -2.65
N ASP A 153 0.08 17.48 -1.87
CA ASP A 153 -1.27 17.19 -1.42
C ASP A 153 -2.26 17.31 -2.59
N PHE A 154 -3.20 16.42 -2.67
CA PHE A 154 -4.28 16.49 -3.66
C PHE A 154 -5.31 17.57 -3.32
N GLU A 155 -5.42 17.98 -2.08
CA GLU A 155 -6.37 18.98 -1.61
C GLU A 155 -5.82 20.41 -1.75
N ILE A 156 -6.71 21.37 -2.06
CA ILE A 156 -6.39 22.81 -2.11
C ILE A 156 -6.03 23.32 -0.70
N ALA A 157 -6.69 22.78 0.33
CA ALA A 157 -6.43 23.09 1.73
C ALA A 157 -5.93 21.82 2.44
N PRO A 158 -4.62 21.53 2.37
CA PRO A 158 -4.06 20.30 2.91
C PRO A 158 -4.24 20.20 4.42
N GLN A 159 -4.58 19.00 4.88
CA GLN A 159 -4.74 18.72 6.30
C GLN A 159 -3.37 18.60 6.99
N PRO A 160 -3.21 19.26 8.15
CA PRO A 160 -1.88 19.30 8.80
C PRO A 160 -1.40 17.94 9.29
N LEU A 161 -2.28 17.06 9.73
CA LEU A 161 -1.89 15.77 10.31
C LEU A 161 -1.86 14.64 9.30
N LEU A 162 -2.92 14.48 8.52
CA LEU A 162 -3.08 13.37 7.57
C LEU A 162 -3.41 13.94 6.17
N PRO A 163 -2.41 14.39 5.42
CA PRO A 163 -2.62 14.96 4.08
C PRO A 163 -3.07 13.89 3.08
N LEU A 164 -3.87 14.29 2.11
CA LEU A 164 -4.26 13.44 0.99
C LEU A 164 -3.14 13.43 -0.05
N VAL A 165 -2.29 12.43 0.01
CA VAL A 165 -1.29 12.14 -1.04
C VAL A 165 -1.85 11.04 -1.93
N MET A 166 -2.00 11.30 -3.23
CA MET A 166 -2.38 10.29 -4.21
C MET A 166 -1.11 9.71 -4.82
N SER A 167 -0.89 8.42 -4.59
CA SER A 167 0.28 7.68 -5.08
C SER A 167 -0.15 6.50 -5.95
N THR A 168 0.63 5.45 -6.01
CA THR A 168 0.26 4.18 -6.64
C THR A 168 0.38 3.03 -5.63
N ALA A 169 -0.52 2.08 -5.71
CA ALA A 169 -0.46 0.87 -4.87
C ALA A 169 0.71 -0.06 -5.26
N HIS A 170 1.16 0.00 -6.51
CA HIS A 170 2.24 -0.87 -7.01
C HIS A 170 3.40 -0.04 -7.59
N PRO A 171 4.20 0.62 -6.72
CA PRO A 171 5.46 1.24 -7.12
C PRO A 171 6.49 0.17 -7.52
N VAL A 172 7.60 0.57 -8.12
CA VAL A 172 8.64 -0.35 -8.57
C VAL A 172 10.00 0.01 -7.99
N ILE A 173 10.80 -1.02 -7.68
CA ILE A 173 12.22 -0.87 -7.38
C ILE A 173 13.01 -1.06 -8.67
N ASP A 174 13.87 -0.10 -8.98
CA ASP A 174 14.83 -0.19 -10.07
C ASP A 174 16.11 -0.84 -9.54
N PRO A 175 16.41 -2.10 -9.91
CA PRO A 175 17.57 -2.79 -9.36
C PRO A 175 18.89 -2.23 -9.88
N ASP A 176 18.91 -1.66 -11.11
CA ASP A 176 20.12 -1.13 -11.73
C ASP A 176 20.54 0.21 -11.11
N ARG A 177 19.54 1.03 -10.73
CA ARG A 177 19.75 2.36 -10.12
C ARG A 177 19.64 2.34 -8.61
N ASN A 178 19.17 1.25 -8.05
CA ASN A 178 18.85 1.09 -6.63
C ASN A 178 17.96 2.22 -6.10
N VAL A 179 16.83 2.45 -6.76
CA VAL A 179 15.86 3.49 -6.39
C VAL A 179 14.43 2.95 -6.45
N LEU A 180 13.57 3.54 -5.64
CA LEU A 180 12.12 3.36 -5.72
C LEU A 180 11.55 4.41 -6.67
N TRP A 181 10.75 3.95 -7.64
CA TRP A 181 9.93 4.79 -8.50
C TRP A 181 8.46 4.65 -8.11
N THR A 182 7.77 5.77 -7.97
CA THR A 182 6.34 5.83 -7.71
C THR A 182 5.76 7.06 -8.42
N VAL A 183 4.48 7.33 -8.19
CA VAL A 183 3.82 8.55 -8.68
C VAL A 183 3.30 9.38 -7.54
N ASN A 184 3.06 10.65 -7.82
CA ASN A 184 2.27 11.53 -6.99
C ASN A 184 1.35 12.34 -7.91
N THR A 185 0.07 12.00 -7.96
CA THR A 185 -0.91 12.74 -8.75
C THR A 185 -1.46 13.91 -7.96
N HIS A 186 -1.60 15.05 -8.63
CA HIS A 186 -2.11 16.27 -8.03
C HIS A 186 -2.94 17.04 -9.06
N TRP A 187 -4.25 17.18 -8.84
CA TRP A 187 -5.16 17.95 -9.68
C TRP A 187 -5.01 17.66 -11.18
N GLY A 188 -5.00 16.40 -11.57
CA GLY A 188 -4.87 15.98 -12.96
C GLY A 188 -3.45 16.09 -13.51
N SER A 189 -2.47 16.52 -12.74
CA SER A 189 -1.07 16.45 -13.11
C SER A 189 -0.41 15.19 -12.55
N LEU A 190 0.34 14.51 -13.40
CA LEU A 190 1.15 13.36 -13.03
C LEU A 190 2.56 13.83 -12.68
N HIS A 191 3.04 13.45 -11.51
CA HIS A 191 4.45 13.58 -11.14
C HIS A 191 5.03 12.18 -10.98
N ILE A 192 6.20 11.96 -11.58
CA ILE A 192 7.02 10.80 -11.22
C ILE A 192 7.82 11.16 -9.98
N ALA A 193 7.83 10.28 -9.01
CA ALA A 193 8.59 10.42 -7.79
C ALA A 193 9.68 9.34 -7.71
N ARG A 194 10.90 9.75 -7.35
CA ARG A 194 12.06 8.87 -7.13
C ARG A 194 12.57 9.03 -5.72
N TRP A 195 12.96 7.92 -5.12
CA TRP A 195 13.62 7.91 -3.83
C TRP A 195 14.77 6.90 -3.82
N ASP A 196 15.91 7.31 -3.28
CA ASP A 196 17.12 6.48 -3.21
C ASP A 196 17.22 5.63 -1.93
N GLY A 197 16.20 5.69 -1.07
CA GLY A 197 16.14 4.95 0.18
C GLY A 197 16.49 5.76 1.41
N GLU A 198 17.13 6.91 1.29
CA GLU A 198 17.59 7.73 2.44
C GLU A 198 17.31 9.21 2.25
N GLY A 199 17.57 9.74 1.07
CA GLY A 199 17.54 11.16 0.78
C GLY A 199 16.14 11.72 0.60
N ALA A 200 16.10 12.86 -0.07
CA ALA A 200 14.86 13.52 -0.45
C ALA A 200 14.13 12.74 -1.55
N VAL A 201 12.80 12.74 -1.49
CA VAL A 201 11.97 12.31 -2.63
C VAL A 201 12.03 13.40 -3.70
N GLU A 202 12.56 13.05 -4.85
CA GLU A 202 12.61 13.93 -6.02
C GLU A 202 11.34 13.73 -6.86
N GLN A 203 10.81 14.82 -7.43
CA GLN A 203 9.58 14.75 -8.23
C GLN A 203 9.69 15.56 -9.51
N TRP A 204 9.24 14.99 -10.62
CA TRP A 204 9.17 15.61 -11.94
C TRP A 204 7.74 15.63 -12.47
N PRO A 205 7.18 16.82 -12.79
CA PRO A 205 5.89 16.89 -13.46
C PRO A 205 6.02 16.37 -14.89
N ILE A 206 5.10 15.52 -15.30
CA ILE A 206 5.04 15.00 -16.67
C ILE A 206 4.08 15.86 -17.46
N THR A 207 4.62 16.77 -18.25
CA THR A 207 3.85 17.71 -19.04
C THR A 207 2.98 17.00 -20.06
N GLY A 208 1.69 17.33 -20.07
CA GLY A 208 0.71 16.77 -21.01
C GLY A 208 0.18 15.40 -20.64
N ALA A 209 0.66 14.78 -19.55
CA ALA A 209 0.06 13.56 -19.05
C ALA A 209 -1.27 13.88 -18.35
N ILE A 210 -2.33 13.24 -18.80
CA ILE A 210 -3.67 13.32 -18.22
C ILE A 210 -4.06 11.94 -17.72
N ILE A 211 -4.40 11.87 -16.44
CA ILE A 211 -4.88 10.64 -15.79
C ILE A 211 -6.37 10.83 -15.46
N PRO A 212 -7.27 10.41 -16.35
CA PRO A 212 -8.71 10.63 -16.14
C PRO A 212 -9.32 9.71 -15.07
N GLN A 213 -8.69 8.59 -14.75
CA GLN A 213 -9.23 7.63 -13.79
C GLN A 213 -8.31 7.45 -12.58
N SER A 214 -7.24 6.65 -12.71
CA SER A 214 -6.26 6.46 -11.62
C SER A 214 -4.97 5.85 -12.13
N VAL A 215 -3.89 5.97 -11.35
CA VAL A 215 -2.65 5.21 -11.52
C VAL A 215 -2.55 4.21 -10.39
N HIS A 216 -3.14 3.05 -10.55
CA HIS A 216 -3.08 1.99 -9.54
C HIS A 216 -1.74 1.24 -9.58
N THR A 217 -1.18 1.03 -10.77
CA THR A 217 0.04 0.27 -11.00
C THR A 217 0.95 1.00 -11.97
N ILE A 218 2.24 1.04 -11.67
CA ILE A 218 3.28 1.38 -12.64
C ILE A 218 4.14 0.16 -12.89
N THR A 219 4.81 0.13 -14.03
CA THR A 219 5.81 -0.90 -14.33
C THR A 219 7.01 -0.28 -15.02
N GLN A 220 8.04 -1.07 -15.28
CA GLN A 220 9.28 -0.56 -15.84
C GLN A 220 9.97 -1.55 -16.77
N THR A 221 10.79 -0.99 -17.66
CA THR A 221 11.92 -1.67 -18.26
C THR A 221 13.22 -1.07 -17.69
N ARG A 222 14.37 -1.50 -18.20
CA ARG A 222 15.65 -0.90 -17.81
C ARG A 222 15.66 0.63 -18.00
N ASP A 223 15.13 1.11 -19.11
CA ASP A 223 15.26 2.52 -19.52
C ASP A 223 13.96 3.32 -19.41
N TRP A 224 12.81 2.67 -19.18
CA TRP A 224 11.51 3.30 -19.23
C TRP A 224 10.65 3.00 -17.98
N LEU A 225 9.92 4.00 -17.54
CA LEU A 225 8.74 3.82 -16.69
C LEU A 225 7.51 3.77 -17.59
N ILE A 226 6.59 2.88 -17.26
CA ILE A 226 5.32 2.70 -17.97
C ILE A 226 4.22 3.01 -16.97
N VAL A 227 3.46 4.07 -17.25
CA VAL A 227 2.36 4.55 -16.43
C VAL A 227 1.10 4.47 -17.25
N ALA A 228 0.13 3.70 -16.82
CA ALA A 228 -1.15 3.57 -17.49
C ALA A 228 -2.28 4.15 -16.64
N ASP A 229 -3.20 4.85 -17.28
CA ASP A 229 -4.49 5.15 -16.68
C ASP A 229 -5.27 3.83 -16.50
N CYS A 230 -5.61 3.54 -15.27
CA CYS A 230 -6.30 2.29 -14.93
C CYS A 230 -7.81 2.47 -15.08
N ALA A 231 -8.49 1.47 -15.68
CA ALA A 231 -9.95 1.45 -15.81
C ALA A 231 -10.70 1.32 -14.46
N PHE A 232 -10.01 1.57 -13.36
CA PHE A 232 -10.54 1.62 -12.01
C PHE A 232 -10.73 3.08 -11.57
N LYS A 233 -11.91 3.60 -11.84
CA LYS A 233 -12.28 4.96 -11.41
C LYS A 233 -12.79 4.91 -9.97
N VAL A 234 -12.13 5.65 -9.11
CA VAL A 234 -12.59 5.84 -7.72
C VAL A 234 -13.66 6.93 -7.70
N GLU A 235 -14.91 6.52 -7.56
CA GLU A 235 -16.06 7.43 -7.46
C GLU A 235 -16.48 7.54 -5.98
N PRO A 236 -16.54 8.76 -5.39
CA PRO A 236 -16.89 8.95 -3.98
C PRO A 236 -18.22 8.30 -3.58
N GLN A 237 -19.23 8.32 -4.47
CA GLN A 237 -20.51 7.66 -4.21
C GLN A 237 -20.38 6.13 -4.11
N VAL A 238 -19.51 5.52 -4.92
CA VAL A 238 -19.23 4.07 -4.86
C VAL A 238 -18.55 3.72 -3.54
N LEU A 239 -17.62 4.57 -3.09
CA LEU A 239 -16.96 4.43 -1.81
C LEU A 239 -17.94 4.55 -0.63
N ALA A 240 -19.00 5.34 -0.81
CA ALA A 240 -20.10 5.48 0.16
C ALA A 240 -21.14 4.35 0.06
N GLY A 241 -20.94 3.32 -0.78
CA GLY A 241 -21.86 2.20 -0.97
C GLY A 241 -22.95 2.44 -2.01
N GLY A 242 -22.86 3.52 -2.78
CA GLY A 242 -23.73 3.79 -3.93
C GLY A 242 -23.32 3.01 -5.18
N GLU A 243 -24.14 3.09 -6.21
CA GLU A 243 -23.85 2.48 -7.51
C GLU A 243 -22.90 3.35 -8.34
N ARG A 244 -22.12 2.69 -9.19
CA ARG A 244 -21.30 3.38 -10.18
C ARG A 244 -22.20 4.08 -11.21
N THR A 245 -21.97 5.36 -11.42
CA THR A 245 -22.77 6.17 -12.37
C THR A 245 -22.21 6.17 -13.77
N GLU A 246 -20.91 5.96 -13.92
CA GLU A 246 -20.24 5.93 -15.20
C GLU A 246 -19.49 4.61 -15.37
N PRO A 247 -19.57 3.97 -16.55
CA PRO A 247 -18.75 2.82 -16.85
C PRO A 247 -17.27 3.23 -16.83
N ALA A 248 -16.41 2.30 -16.37
CA ALA A 248 -14.97 2.50 -16.49
C ALA A 248 -14.59 2.65 -17.97
N ASN A 249 -13.76 3.65 -18.30
CA ASN A 249 -13.21 3.75 -19.64
C ASN A 249 -12.10 2.73 -19.81
N HIS A 250 -12.23 1.83 -20.79
CA HIS A 250 -11.23 0.81 -21.09
C HIS A 250 -10.11 1.32 -22.02
N ASP A 251 -10.32 2.50 -22.65
CA ASP A 251 -9.35 3.13 -23.55
C ASP A 251 -8.60 4.22 -22.78
N GLY A 252 -7.77 3.81 -21.81
CA GLY A 252 -6.94 4.72 -21.04
C GLY A 252 -5.59 4.99 -21.71
N PRO A 253 -5.00 6.19 -21.52
CA PRO A 253 -3.67 6.48 -22.04
C PRO A 253 -2.59 5.65 -21.31
N VAL A 254 -1.53 5.31 -22.07
CA VAL A 254 -0.32 4.70 -21.56
C VAL A 254 0.85 5.64 -21.86
N TYR A 255 1.57 6.03 -20.83
CA TYR A 255 2.74 6.91 -20.93
C TYR A 255 4.03 6.12 -20.78
N LEU A 256 4.94 6.31 -21.73
CA LEU A 256 6.30 5.79 -21.69
C LEU A 256 7.23 6.95 -21.33
N ILE A 257 7.86 6.88 -20.17
CA ILE A 257 8.68 7.95 -19.61
C ILE A 257 10.11 7.45 -19.50
N ARG A 258 11.05 8.12 -20.20
CA ARG A 258 12.47 7.74 -20.13
C ARG A 258 13.06 8.14 -18.78
N LYS A 259 13.70 7.19 -18.10
CA LYS A 259 14.32 7.38 -16.79
C LYS A 259 15.53 8.31 -16.82
N ASP A 260 16.23 8.41 -17.94
CA ASP A 260 17.41 9.26 -18.11
C ASP A 260 17.06 10.74 -18.41
N THR A 261 15.78 11.04 -18.58
CA THR A 261 15.28 12.42 -18.76
C THR A 261 14.65 13.02 -17.52
N LEU A 262 14.63 12.27 -16.43
CA LEU A 262 14.11 12.65 -15.13
C LEU A 262 15.20 13.18 -14.19
#